data_3ae404d07230deafa05d289e21d18601
#
_entry.id   3ae404d07230deafa05d289e21d18601
#
_cell.length_a   1.000
_cell.length_b   1.000
_cell.length_c   1.000
_cell.angle_alpha   90.00
_cell.angle_beta   90.00
_cell.angle_gamma   90.00
#
_symmetry.space_group_name_H-M   'P 1'
#
loop_
_entity.id
_entity.type
_entity.pdbx_description
1 polymer ?
#
loop_
_entity_poly.entity_id
_entity_poly.type
_entity_poly.pdbx_seq_one_letter_code
_entity_poly.pdbx_strand_id
1 'polypeptide(L)'
;MREGCEAWNAIATSAAPVMVTGTPRLAALQAITELEASPRGWYGGLMVQVASNGDALVGTIMRATAVRNGVAEVRTSCDLMADSSPQREEQESRLWAHIDSCGCSRE
;
A
#
# COMPACT_ATOMS: atom_id res chain seq x y z
N MET A 1 -3.92 13.82 21.52
CA MET A 1 -5.10 12.96 21.23
C MET A 1 -6.29 13.48 22.03
N ARG A 2 -7.53 13.18 21.61
CA ARG A 2 -8.71 13.51 22.42
C ARG A 2 -8.71 12.63 23.67
N GLU A 3 -9.26 13.15 24.78
CA GLU A 3 -9.43 12.41 26.00
C GLU A 3 -10.20 11.08 25.76
N GLY A 4 -9.69 9.97 26.27
CA GLY A 4 -10.25 8.63 26.03
C GLY A 4 -9.86 7.95 24.70
N CYS A 5 -9.01 8.57 23.87
CA CYS A 5 -8.48 7.95 22.66
C CYS A 5 -7.07 7.41 22.89
N GLU A 6 -6.87 6.15 22.59
CA GLU A 6 -5.56 5.49 22.62
C GLU A 6 -4.87 5.56 21.24
N ALA A 7 -3.56 5.24 21.20
CA ALA A 7 -2.79 5.18 19.98
C ALA A 7 -3.46 4.26 18.93
N TRP A 8 -4.08 3.17 19.37
CA TRP A 8 -4.79 2.22 18.49
C TRP A 8 -5.97 2.85 17.75
N ASN A 9 -6.68 3.80 18.36
CA ASN A 9 -7.76 4.54 17.67
C ASN A 9 -7.20 5.40 16.54
N ALA A 10 -6.06 6.05 16.76
CA ALA A 10 -5.38 6.84 15.75
C ALA A 10 -4.87 5.96 14.60
N ILE A 11 -4.28 4.79 14.92
CA ILE A 11 -3.82 3.82 13.94
C ILE A 11 -4.99 3.32 13.08
N ALA A 12 -6.10 2.92 13.71
CA ALA A 12 -7.29 2.42 13.01
C ALA A 12 -7.91 3.46 12.07
N THR A 13 -7.93 4.74 12.47
CA THR A 13 -8.44 5.82 11.61
C THR A 13 -7.50 6.15 10.46
N SER A 14 -6.20 5.93 10.63
CA SER A 14 -5.19 6.14 9.60
C SER A 14 -5.06 4.96 8.63
N ALA A 15 -5.67 3.82 8.96
CA ALA A 15 -5.63 2.62 8.13
C ALA A 15 -6.24 2.86 6.74
N ALA A 16 -5.66 2.25 5.73
CA ALA A 16 -6.06 2.36 4.34
C ALA A 16 -6.15 3.82 3.84
N PRO A 17 -5.01 4.53 3.76
CA PRO A 17 -4.96 5.91 3.28
C PRO A 17 -5.40 6.00 1.81
N VAL A 18 -5.89 7.18 1.41
CA VAL A 18 -6.45 7.43 0.07
C VAL A 18 -5.49 7.07 -1.06
N MET A 19 -4.20 7.24 -0.86
CA MET A 19 -3.15 6.94 -1.84
C MET A 19 -3.05 5.45 -2.22
N VAL A 20 -3.62 4.54 -1.43
CA VAL A 20 -3.66 3.09 -1.74
C VAL A 20 -5.08 2.56 -1.91
N THR A 21 -6.09 3.38 -1.64
CA THR A 21 -7.49 2.97 -1.75
C THR A 21 -8.29 3.81 -2.73
N GLY A 22 -8.12 5.13 -2.72
CA GLY A 22 -8.90 6.04 -3.55
C GLY A 22 -10.05 6.73 -2.80
N THR A 23 -10.77 7.58 -3.53
CA THR A 23 -11.90 8.37 -3.01
C THR A 23 -13.03 8.41 -4.03
N PRO A 24 -14.32 8.30 -3.62
CA PRO A 24 -14.82 8.05 -2.26
C PRO A 24 -14.42 6.67 -1.73
N ARG A 25 -13.99 6.61 -0.48
CA ARG A 25 -13.31 5.42 0.08
C ARG A 25 -14.08 4.11 -0.08
N LEU A 26 -15.38 4.10 0.22
CA LEU A 26 -16.17 2.85 0.14
C LEU A 26 -16.31 2.37 -1.31
N ALA A 27 -16.60 3.27 -2.25
CA ALA A 27 -16.69 2.93 -3.66
C ALA A 27 -15.35 2.43 -4.22
N ALA A 28 -14.24 3.08 -3.83
CA ALA A 28 -12.91 2.67 -4.25
C ALA A 28 -12.53 1.29 -3.71
N LEU A 29 -12.81 1.00 -2.43
CA LEU A 29 -12.58 -0.32 -1.84
C LEU A 29 -13.40 -1.41 -2.51
N GLN A 30 -14.66 -1.11 -2.87
CA GLN A 30 -15.50 -2.02 -3.61
C GLN A 30 -14.93 -2.31 -5.01
N ALA A 31 -14.55 -1.26 -5.75
CA ALA A 31 -13.93 -1.40 -7.07
C ALA A 31 -12.63 -2.23 -7.01
N ILE A 32 -11.78 -2.02 -6.00
CA ILE A 32 -10.58 -2.83 -5.79
C ILE A 32 -10.94 -4.31 -5.62
N THR A 33 -11.95 -4.60 -4.81
CA THR A 33 -12.38 -5.99 -4.54
C THR A 33 -12.94 -6.66 -5.79
N GLU A 34 -13.60 -5.91 -6.66
CA GLU A 34 -14.23 -6.43 -7.88
C GLU A 34 -13.22 -6.57 -9.05
N LEU A 35 -12.24 -5.67 -9.15
CA LEU A 35 -11.36 -5.57 -10.31
C LEU A 35 -10.02 -6.27 -10.13
N GLU A 36 -9.50 -6.36 -8.91
CA GLU A 36 -8.20 -6.98 -8.69
C GLU A 36 -8.30 -8.51 -8.69
N ALA A 37 -7.51 -9.13 -9.57
CA ALA A 37 -7.52 -10.59 -9.77
C ALA A 37 -6.88 -11.38 -8.62
N SER A 38 -6.12 -10.72 -7.74
CA SER A 38 -5.42 -11.36 -6.62
C SER A 38 -5.40 -10.48 -5.38
N PRO A 39 -5.34 -11.07 -4.17
CA PRO A 39 -5.20 -10.30 -2.93
C PRO A 39 -3.97 -9.42 -2.94
N ARG A 40 -4.07 -8.23 -2.36
CA ARG A 40 -2.96 -7.27 -2.27
C ARG A 40 -1.80 -7.72 -1.38
N GLY A 41 -2.04 -8.69 -0.50
CA GLY A 41 -1.04 -9.15 0.45
C GLY A 41 -0.57 -8.02 1.38
N TRP A 42 0.72 -7.72 1.34
CA TRP A 42 1.31 -6.63 2.12
C TRP A 42 1.02 -5.24 1.55
N TYR A 43 0.77 -5.14 0.24
CA TYR A 43 0.58 -3.86 -0.44
C TYR A 43 -0.64 -3.11 0.10
N GLY A 44 -0.44 -1.84 0.43
CA GLY A 44 -1.49 -0.99 1.02
C GLY A 44 -1.79 -1.28 2.50
N GLY A 45 -1.07 -2.24 3.11
CA GLY A 45 -1.11 -2.48 4.55
C GLY A 45 -0.40 -1.41 5.36
N LEU A 46 -0.38 -1.61 6.67
CA LEU A 46 0.35 -0.74 7.60
C LEU A 46 1.50 -1.49 8.25
N MET A 47 2.62 -0.83 8.35
CA MET A 47 3.68 -1.17 9.29
C MET A 47 3.53 -0.30 10.53
N VAL A 48 3.44 -0.93 11.70
CA VAL A 48 3.18 -0.24 12.96
C VAL A 48 4.27 -0.62 13.95
N GLN A 49 4.88 0.39 14.55
CA GLN A 49 5.79 0.24 15.67
C GLN A 49 5.23 1.01 16.85
N VAL A 50 5.02 0.32 17.97
CA VAL A 50 4.51 0.94 19.22
C VAL A 50 5.57 0.76 20.29
N ALA A 51 5.97 1.85 20.93
CA ALA A 51 6.89 1.85 22.05
C ALA A 51 6.15 1.68 23.38
N SER A 52 6.85 1.21 24.40
CA SER A 52 6.28 0.97 25.74
C SER A 52 5.79 2.24 26.44
N ASN A 53 6.27 3.41 26.03
CA ASN A 53 5.83 4.71 26.54
C ASN A 53 4.54 5.22 25.85
N GLY A 54 3.98 4.44 24.90
CA GLY A 54 2.77 4.79 24.14
C GLY A 54 3.01 5.53 22.85
N ASP A 55 4.26 5.86 22.49
CA ASP A 55 4.58 6.44 21.20
C ASP A 55 4.37 5.42 20.09
N ALA A 56 3.87 5.85 18.93
CA ALA A 56 3.65 4.99 17.78
C ALA A 56 4.14 5.65 16.49
N LEU A 57 4.77 4.82 15.64
CA LEU A 57 5.11 5.16 14.26
C LEU A 57 4.29 4.25 13.33
N VAL A 58 3.63 4.85 12.37
CA VAL A 58 2.79 4.14 11.41
C VAL A 58 3.20 4.52 10.00
N GLY A 59 3.49 3.52 9.17
CA GLY A 59 3.82 3.70 7.75
C GLY A 59 2.93 2.85 6.86
N THR A 60 2.60 3.37 5.67
CA THR A 60 1.91 2.59 4.64
C THR A 60 2.91 1.74 3.89
N ILE A 61 2.58 0.48 3.65
CA ILE A 61 3.41 -0.44 2.87
C ILE A 61 3.17 -0.20 1.38
N MET A 62 4.10 0.52 0.77
CA MET A 62 4.16 0.80 -0.67
C MET A 62 5.62 0.62 -1.11
N ARG A 63 5.83 0.36 -2.41
CA ARG A 63 7.19 0.21 -2.97
C ARG A 63 8.03 -0.75 -2.13
N ALA A 64 7.43 -1.90 -1.83
CA ALA A 64 8.02 -2.91 -0.98
C ALA A 64 8.07 -4.26 -1.69
N THR A 65 9.14 -5.00 -1.43
CA THR A 65 9.33 -6.35 -1.93
C THR A 65 9.18 -7.34 -0.79
N ALA A 66 8.30 -8.31 -0.94
CA ALA A 66 8.20 -9.45 -0.01
C ALA A 66 9.06 -10.61 -0.52
N VAL A 67 9.96 -11.13 0.30
CA VAL A 67 10.80 -12.28 -0.08
C VAL A 67 10.41 -13.47 0.78
N ARG A 68 10.02 -14.58 0.13
CA ARG A 68 9.69 -15.84 0.80
C ARG A 68 10.28 -17.02 0.03
N ASN A 69 11.00 -17.87 0.73
CA ASN A 69 11.58 -19.09 0.13
C ASN A 69 12.40 -18.83 -1.14
N GLY A 70 13.14 -17.71 -1.18
CA GLY A 70 13.95 -17.31 -2.33
C GLY A 70 13.16 -16.70 -3.49
N VAL A 71 11.86 -16.50 -3.34
CA VAL A 71 11.00 -15.83 -4.33
C VAL A 71 10.71 -14.42 -3.84
N ALA A 72 10.97 -13.42 -4.70
CA ALA A 72 10.62 -12.03 -4.47
C ALA A 72 9.28 -11.71 -5.14
N GLU A 73 8.36 -11.16 -4.36
CA GLU A 73 7.06 -10.67 -4.82
C GLU A 73 7.07 -9.15 -4.73
N VAL A 74 6.88 -8.51 -5.87
CA VAL A 74 6.74 -7.05 -5.99
C VAL A 74 5.33 -6.74 -6.44
N ARG A 75 4.65 -5.85 -5.71
CA ARG A 75 3.35 -5.35 -6.12
C ARG A 75 3.39 -3.84 -6.25
N THR A 76 2.99 -3.36 -7.40
CA THR A 76 2.87 -1.94 -7.73
C THR A 76 1.44 -1.61 -8.11
N SER A 77 1.08 -0.36 -8.07
CA SER A 77 -0.17 0.17 -8.59
C SER A 77 0.02 1.58 -9.10
N CYS A 78 -0.96 2.09 -9.80
CA CYS A 78 -1.07 3.48 -10.21
C CYS A 78 -2.33 4.13 -9.61
N ASP A 79 -2.30 5.43 -9.50
CA ASP A 79 -3.45 6.23 -9.11
C ASP A 79 -4.26 6.60 -10.36
N LEU A 80 -5.51 6.18 -10.41
CA LEU A 80 -6.38 6.43 -11.55
C LEU A 80 -7.25 7.65 -11.31
N MET A 81 -7.14 8.62 -12.19
CA MET A 81 -7.98 9.81 -12.26
C MET A 81 -8.88 9.74 -13.51
N ALA A 82 -9.89 10.61 -13.59
CA ALA A 82 -10.83 10.59 -14.71
C ALA A 82 -10.17 10.83 -16.08
N ASP A 83 -9.02 11.49 -16.09
CA ASP A 83 -8.23 11.81 -17.29
C ASP A 83 -6.96 10.96 -17.42
N SER A 84 -6.78 9.95 -16.58
CA SER A 84 -5.65 9.01 -16.68
C SER A 84 -5.70 8.23 -17.99
N SER A 85 -4.53 8.11 -18.63
CA SER A 85 -4.35 7.26 -19.79
C SER A 85 -3.94 5.85 -19.35
N PRO A 86 -4.71 4.79 -19.68
CA PRO A 86 -4.39 3.43 -19.27
C PRO A 86 -2.97 3.01 -19.66
N GLN A 87 -2.51 3.41 -20.84
CA GLN A 87 -1.18 3.06 -21.36
C GLN A 87 -0.05 3.71 -20.54
N ARG A 88 -0.24 4.97 -20.12
CA ARG A 88 0.74 5.68 -19.28
C ARG A 88 0.80 5.07 -17.88
N GLU A 89 -0.35 4.80 -17.28
CA GLU A 89 -0.44 4.23 -15.94
C GLU A 89 0.17 2.81 -15.90
N GLU A 90 -0.08 2.00 -16.92
CA GLU A 90 0.55 0.69 -17.05
C GLU A 90 2.07 0.80 -17.20
N GLN A 91 2.55 1.74 -18.02
CA GLN A 91 3.99 1.96 -18.20
C GLN A 91 4.66 2.41 -16.90
N GLU A 92 4.03 3.30 -16.15
CA GLU A 92 4.51 3.76 -14.85
C GLU A 92 4.57 2.61 -13.84
N SER A 93 3.52 1.81 -13.75
CA SER A 93 3.48 0.64 -12.88
C SER A 93 4.58 -0.37 -13.19
N ARG A 94 4.86 -0.63 -14.48
CA ARG A 94 5.96 -1.50 -14.91
C ARG A 94 7.33 -0.93 -14.53
N LEU A 95 7.52 0.39 -14.66
CA LEU A 95 8.75 1.06 -14.27
C LEU A 95 9.01 0.91 -12.76
N TRP A 96 8.01 1.14 -11.94
CA TRP A 96 8.11 0.94 -10.49
C TRP A 96 8.42 -0.50 -10.12
N ALA A 97 7.74 -1.48 -10.73
CA ALA A 97 8.03 -2.90 -10.53
C ALA A 97 9.48 -3.24 -10.87
N HIS A 98 10.03 -2.67 -11.94
CA HIS A 98 11.42 -2.87 -12.34
C HIS A 98 12.39 -2.26 -11.31
N ILE A 99 12.16 -1.04 -10.87
CA ILE A 99 12.99 -0.36 -9.86
C ILE A 99 13.01 -1.16 -8.55
N ASP A 100 11.85 -1.58 -8.08
CA ASP A 100 11.71 -2.35 -6.84
C ASP A 100 12.38 -3.74 -6.94
N SER A 101 12.45 -4.34 -8.14
CA SER A 101 13.07 -5.64 -8.37
C SER A 101 14.59 -5.58 -8.59
N CYS A 102 15.14 -4.44 -9.02
CA CYS A 102 16.59 -4.31 -9.29
C CYS A 102 17.47 -4.59 -8.06
N GLY A 103 16.95 -4.38 -6.84
CA GLY A 103 17.66 -4.73 -5.61
C GLY A 103 17.73 -6.22 -5.32
N CYS A 104 17.00 -7.06 -6.06
CA CYS A 104 16.96 -8.51 -5.88
C CYS A 104 17.84 -9.27 -6.87
N SER A 105 18.48 -8.60 -7.82
CA SER A 105 19.39 -9.24 -8.77
C SER A 105 20.68 -9.71 -8.03
N ARG A 106 20.94 -11.01 -8.04
CA ARG A 106 22.25 -11.54 -7.63
C ARG A 106 23.26 -11.19 -8.75
N GLU A 107 24.33 -10.51 -8.42
CA GLU A 107 25.54 -10.51 -9.21
C GLU A 107 26.16 -11.92 -9.25
#